data_40fd839791e34ba197394db3e17f23ac
#
_entry.id   40fd839791e34ba197394db3e17f23ac
#
_cell.length_a   1.000
_cell.length_b   1.000
_cell.length_c   1.000
_cell.angle_alpha   90.00
_cell.angle_beta   90.00
_cell.angle_gamma   90.00
#
_symmetry.space_group_name_H-M   'P 1'
#
loop_
_entity.id
_entity.type
_entity.pdbx_description
1 polymer ?
#
loop_
_entity_poly.entity_id
_entity_poly.type
_entity_poly.pdbx_seq_one_letter_code
_entity_poly.pdbx_strand_id
1 'polypeptide(L)'
;MGAKGEEFARQFEVKVEEATALLEKLTDADWKKATAAEKWTVAVTAHHIASSYEPATRIIKTIAAGQVLPHFTREILDEMNARHAREFAGCTKAETIALHKKSAAAAAAAVRGLSDAELAKSGTVFTGMPPVSAEELIKRILLGHIDAHFGSIRKTIGG
;
A
#
# COMPACT_ATOMS: atom_id res chain seq x y z
N MET A 1 19.66 6.63 -10.21
CA MET A 1 18.86 5.40 -10.39
C MET A 1 19.69 4.20 -10.03
N GLY A 2 19.12 3.29 -9.31
CA GLY A 2 19.81 2.10 -8.83
C GLY A 2 19.17 0.83 -9.31
N ALA A 3 19.98 -0.24 -9.37
CA ALA A 3 19.50 -1.57 -9.74
C ALA A 3 18.44 -2.11 -8.78
N LYS A 4 18.59 -1.82 -7.48
CA LYS A 4 17.62 -2.25 -6.46
C LYS A 4 16.28 -1.53 -6.64
N GLY A 5 16.29 -0.23 -6.91
CA GLY A 5 15.06 0.53 -7.15
C GLY A 5 14.29 -0.02 -8.33
N GLU A 6 14.98 -0.33 -9.42
CA GLU A 6 14.38 -0.94 -10.59
C GLU A 6 13.77 -2.30 -10.27
N GLU A 7 14.48 -3.14 -9.52
CA GLU A 7 14.01 -4.48 -9.15
C GLU A 7 12.75 -4.41 -8.26
N PHE A 8 12.75 -3.53 -7.26
CA PHE A 8 11.58 -3.34 -6.41
C PHE A 8 10.38 -2.83 -7.19
N ALA A 9 10.61 -1.89 -8.11
CA ALA A 9 9.54 -1.35 -8.95
C ALA A 9 8.91 -2.46 -9.80
N ARG A 10 9.73 -3.34 -10.39
CA ARG A 10 9.22 -4.49 -11.17
C ARG A 10 8.42 -5.46 -10.31
N GLN A 11 8.93 -5.82 -9.14
CA GLN A 11 8.22 -6.70 -8.22
C GLN A 11 6.87 -6.11 -7.84
N PHE A 12 6.83 -4.81 -7.56
CA PHE A 12 5.61 -4.11 -7.23
C PHE A 12 4.63 -4.12 -8.40
N GLU A 13 5.11 -3.83 -9.60
CA GLU A 13 4.27 -3.81 -10.82
C GLU A 13 3.61 -5.17 -11.09
N VAL A 14 4.35 -6.26 -10.89
CA VAL A 14 3.79 -7.62 -11.04
C VAL A 14 2.65 -7.86 -10.05
N LYS A 15 2.86 -7.50 -8.78
CA LYS A 15 1.83 -7.63 -7.75
C LYS A 15 0.59 -6.77 -8.06
N VAL A 16 0.81 -5.58 -8.58
CA VAL A 16 -0.27 -4.66 -8.97
C VAL A 16 -1.08 -5.23 -10.13
N GLU A 17 -0.43 -5.83 -11.12
CA GLU A 17 -1.12 -6.46 -12.24
C GLU A 17 -2.00 -7.62 -11.78
N GLU A 18 -1.47 -8.48 -10.90
CA GLU A 18 -2.21 -9.61 -10.33
C GLU A 18 -3.41 -9.11 -9.51
N ALA A 19 -3.18 -8.09 -8.70
CA ALA A 19 -4.23 -7.50 -7.87
C ALA A 19 -5.33 -6.85 -8.71
N THR A 20 -4.95 -6.13 -9.76
CA THR A 20 -5.89 -5.49 -10.68
C THR A 20 -6.74 -6.53 -11.40
N ALA A 21 -6.12 -7.61 -11.87
CA ALA A 21 -6.84 -8.71 -12.52
C ALA A 21 -7.85 -9.35 -11.56
N LEU A 22 -7.48 -9.51 -10.30
CA LEU A 22 -8.38 -10.01 -9.27
C LEU A 22 -9.58 -9.07 -9.09
N LEU A 23 -9.34 -7.78 -8.94
CA LEU A 23 -10.41 -6.78 -8.75
C LEU A 23 -11.39 -6.80 -9.92
N GLU A 24 -10.90 -6.92 -11.15
CA GLU A 24 -11.74 -6.94 -12.35
C GLU A 24 -12.68 -8.15 -12.40
N LYS A 25 -12.30 -9.26 -11.77
CA LYS A 25 -13.09 -10.50 -11.72
C LYS A 25 -14.14 -10.53 -10.62
N LEU A 26 -14.07 -9.62 -9.65
CA LEU A 26 -14.99 -9.63 -8.52
C LEU A 26 -16.42 -9.34 -8.95
N THR A 27 -17.35 -10.13 -8.42
CA THR A 27 -18.79 -9.88 -8.60
C THR A 27 -19.26 -8.80 -7.62
N ASP A 28 -20.45 -8.28 -7.85
CA ASP A 28 -21.06 -7.32 -6.91
C ASP A 28 -21.23 -7.95 -5.52
N ALA A 29 -21.55 -9.24 -5.47
CA ALA A 29 -21.68 -9.98 -4.21
C ALA A 29 -20.32 -10.08 -3.49
N ASP A 30 -19.25 -10.40 -4.23
CA ASP A 30 -17.87 -10.45 -3.68
C ASP A 30 -17.46 -9.10 -3.10
N TRP A 31 -17.79 -8.02 -3.79
CA TRP A 31 -17.45 -6.65 -3.41
C TRP A 31 -17.98 -6.27 -2.02
N LYS A 32 -19.12 -6.85 -1.66
CA LYS A 32 -19.80 -6.58 -0.39
C LYS A 32 -19.44 -7.53 0.76
N LYS A 33 -18.69 -8.61 0.48
CA LYS A 33 -18.30 -9.57 1.52
C LYS A 33 -17.38 -8.92 2.54
N ALA A 34 -17.48 -9.35 3.79
CA ALA A 34 -16.60 -8.88 4.86
C ALA A 34 -15.35 -9.77 4.96
N THR A 35 -14.19 -9.13 5.08
CA THR A 35 -12.93 -9.84 5.31
C THR A 35 -12.79 -10.21 6.79
N ALA A 36 -12.18 -11.35 7.06
CA ALA A 36 -11.98 -11.82 8.43
C ALA A 36 -10.87 -11.02 9.14
N ALA A 37 -9.80 -10.70 8.42
CA ALA A 37 -8.63 -10.04 9.00
C ALA A 37 -8.89 -8.57 9.30
N GLU A 38 -9.41 -7.83 8.34
CA GLU A 38 -9.64 -6.38 8.48
C GLU A 38 -11.00 -6.05 9.09
N LYS A 39 -11.95 -6.96 8.94
CA LYS A 39 -13.36 -6.77 9.32
C LYS A 39 -14.04 -5.65 8.51
N TRP A 40 -13.46 -5.30 7.40
CA TRP A 40 -14.01 -4.38 6.41
C TRP A 40 -14.64 -5.17 5.27
N THR A 41 -15.41 -4.52 4.43
CA THR A 41 -15.84 -5.15 3.16
C THR A 41 -14.63 -5.32 2.24
N VAL A 42 -14.74 -6.21 1.27
CA VAL A 42 -13.76 -6.33 0.19
C VAL A 42 -13.56 -4.97 -0.49
N ALA A 43 -14.66 -4.24 -0.71
CA ALA A 43 -14.64 -2.88 -1.28
C ALA A 43 -13.72 -1.94 -0.50
N VAL A 44 -13.92 -1.83 0.79
CA VAL A 44 -13.12 -0.95 1.65
C VAL A 44 -11.68 -1.41 1.72
N THR A 45 -11.44 -2.72 1.79
CA THR A 45 -10.09 -3.28 1.83
C THR A 45 -9.32 -2.93 0.55
N ALA A 46 -9.94 -3.12 -0.61
CA ALA A 46 -9.34 -2.80 -1.90
C ALA A 46 -9.09 -1.29 -2.03
N HIS A 47 -10.02 -0.47 -1.61
CA HIS A 47 -9.87 0.99 -1.65
C HIS A 47 -8.78 1.46 -0.68
N HIS A 48 -8.68 0.84 0.48
CA HIS A 48 -7.63 1.12 1.45
C HIS A 48 -6.24 0.91 0.83
N ILE A 49 -6.03 -0.24 0.18
CA ILE A 49 -4.72 -0.51 -0.44
C ILE A 49 -4.43 0.48 -1.59
N ALA A 50 -5.43 0.76 -2.43
CA ALA A 50 -5.29 1.71 -3.53
C ALA A 50 -4.93 3.11 -3.03
N SER A 51 -5.47 3.52 -1.89
CA SER A 51 -5.22 4.83 -1.27
C SER A 51 -3.90 4.89 -0.49
N SER A 52 -3.31 3.74 -0.16
CA SER A 52 -2.13 3.66 0.70
C SER A 52 -0.82 3.94 -0.02
N TYR A 53 -0.77 3.79 -1.33
CA TYR A 53 0.48 3.90 -2.10
C TYR A 53 1.10 5.29 -2.04
N GLU A 54 0.31 6.33 -2.13
CA GLU A 54 0.81 7.70 -2.07
C GLU A 54 1.44 8.04 -0.71
N PRO A 55 0.74 7.88 0.43
CA PRO A 55 1.36 8.16 1.73
C PRO A 55 2.55 7.24 2.03
N ALA A 56 2.50 5.96 1.62
CA ALA A 56 3.63 5.05 1.78
C ALA A 56 4.86 5.54 1.01
N THR A 57 4.66 5.94 -0.24
CA THR A 57 5.73 6.47 -1.09
C THR A 57 6.32 7.76 -0.50
N ARG A 58 5.49 8.62 0.07
CA ARG A 58 5.93 9.85 0.72
C ARG A 58 6.84 9.55 1.90
N ILE A 59 6.47 8.59 2.72
CA ILE A 59 7.29 8.12 3.86
C ILE A 59 8.65 7.61 3.36
N ILE A 60 8.64 6.74 2.36
CA ILE A 60 9.86 6.17 1.78
C ILE A 60 10.77 7.26 1.24
N LYS A 61 10.24 8.21 0.48
CA LYS A 61 11.01 9.30 -0.10
C LYS A 61 11.60 10.22 0.96
N THR A 62 10.86 10.49 2.01
CA THR A 62 11.33 11.33 3.14
C THR A 62 12.54 10.69 3.80
N ILE A 63 12.48 9.40 4.08
CA ILE A 63 13.60 8.66 4.69
C ILE A 63 14.78 8.56 3.72
N ALA A 64 14.50 8.25 2.45
CA ALA A 64 15.54 8.19 1.42
C ALA A 64 16.28 9.51 1.25
N ALA A 65 15.62 10.64 1.49
CA ALA A 65 16.21 11.98 1.44
C ALA A 65 16.95 12.35 2.73
N GLY A 66 16.93 11.49 3.74
CA GLY A 66 17.57 11.77 5.03
C GLY A 66 16.81 12.77 5.89
N GLN A 67 15.54 12.98 5.60
CA GLN A 67 14.67 13.90 6.33
C GLN A 67 13.93 13.18 7.45
N VAL A 68 13.49 13.95 8.44
CA VAL A 68 12.78 13.44 9.61
C VAL A 68 11.26 13.48 9.34
N LEU A 69 10.58 12.39 9.71
CA LEU A 69 9.13 12.33 9.65
C LEU A 69 8.48 13.00 10.85
N PRO A 70 7.27 13.56 10.71
CA PRO A 70 6.54 14.14 11.84
C PRO A 70 6.14 13.07 12.86
N HIS A 71 5.66 13.50 14.02
CA HIS A 71 5.14 12.61 15.05
C HIS A 71 4.03 11.73 14.47
N PHE A 72 4.18 10.41 14.63
CA PHE A 72 3.24 9.44 14.10
C PHE A 72 3.20 8.21 15.01
N THR A 73 2.01 7.77 15.38
CA THR A 73 1.83 6.63 16.28
C THR A 73 0.89 5.62 15.65
N ARG A 74 0.87 4.42 16.21
CA ARG A 74 -0.07 3.37 15.80
C ARG A 74 -1.52 3.84 15.97
N GLU A 75 -1.79 4.58 17.05
CA GLU A 75 -3.13 5.11 17.33
C GLU A 75 -3.56 6.11 16.25
N ILE A 76 -2.64 6.97 15.79
CA ILE A 76 -2.92 7.91 14.71
C ILE A 76 -3.25 7.14 13.43
N LEU A 77 -2.48 6.11 13.11
CA LEU A 77 -2.70 5.27 11.93
C LEU A 77 -4.07 4.57 12.01
N ASP A 78 -4.38 3.98 13.17
CA ASP A 78 -5.64 3.28 13.37
C ASP A 78 -6.83 4.22 13.17
N GLU A 79 -6.74 5.45 13.68
CA GLU A 79 -7.78 6.48 13.49
C GLU A 79 -7.92 6.87 12.01
N MET A 80 -6.81 7.03 11.30
CA MET A 80 -6.82 7.32 9.86
C MET A 80 -7.50 6.20 9.08
N ASN A 81 -7.18 4.96 9.41
CA ASN A 81 -7.76 3.79 8.76
C ASN A 81 -9.27 3.66 9.05
N ALA A 82 -9.68 3.93 10.28
CA ALA A 82 -11.09 3.90 10.66
C ALA A 82 -11.88 4.98 9.93
N ARG A 83 -11.31 6.17 9.80
CA ARG A 83 -11.92 7.27 9.04
C ARG A 83 -12.08 6.90 7.58
N HIS A 84 -11.03 6.35 6.97
CA HIS A 84 -11.06 5.89 5.59
C HIS A 84 -12.18 4.87 5.38
N ALA A 85 -12.30 3.90 6.28
CA ALA A 85 -13.34 2.87 6.18
C ALA A 85 -14.74 3.47 6.20
N ARG A 86 -14.97 4.49 7.01
CA ARG A 86 -16.26 5.19 7.06
C ARG A 86 -16.52 6.02 5.79
N GLU A 87 -15.53 6.77 5.34
CA GLU A 87 -15.66 7.64 4.17
C GLU A 87 -15.89 6.87 2.88
N PHE A 88 -15.25 5.72 2.73
CA PHE A 88 -15.28 4.95 1.49
C PHE A 88 -16.10 3.66 1.58
N ALA A 89 -17.00 3.59 2.58
CA ALA A 89 -17.89 2.44 2.72
C ALA A 89 -18.72 2.17 1.45
N GLY A 90 -19.05 3.20 0.69
CA GLY A 90 -19.83 3.11 -0.55
C GLY A 90 -19.00 3.19 -1.82
N CYS A 91 -17.69 2.99 -1.77
CA CYS A 91 -16.84 3.08 -2.97
C CYS A 91 -17.24 2.06 -4.03
N THR A 92 -17.10 2.43 -5.30
CA THR A 92 -17.41 1.53 -6.42
C THR A 92 -16.16 0.78 -6.88
N LYS A 93 -16.38 -0.37 -7.51
CA LYS A 93 -15.30 -1.16 -8.08
C LYS A 93 -14.55 -0.38 -9.17
N ALA A 94 -15.27 0.29 -10.05
CA ALA A 94 -14.67 1.07 -11.14
C ALA A 94 -13.77 2.19 -10.62
N GLU A 95 -14.22 2.96 -9.65
CA GLU A 95 -13.43 4.02 -9.02
C GLU A 95 -12.20 3.47 -8.33
N THR A 96 -12.36 2.37 -7.63
CA THR A 96 -11.26 1.73 -6.88
C THR A 96 -10.19 1.19 -7.83
N ILE A 97 -10.58 0.55 -8.93
CA ILE A 97 -9.64 0.05 -9.94
C ILE A 97 -8.88 1.22 -10.58
N ALA A 98 -9.58 2.29 -10.94
CA ALA A 98 -8.95 3.47 -11.53
C ALA A 98 -7.92 4.10 -10.59
N LEU A 99 -8.29 4.25 -9.32
CA LEU A 99 -7.39 4.77 -8.29
C LEU A 99 -6.18 3.85 -8.10
N HIS A 100 -6.41 2.53 -8.04
CA HIS A 100 -5.35 1.54 -7.87
C HIS A 100 -4.31 1.63 -8.97
N LYS A 101 -4.75 1.65 -10.23
CA LYS A 101 -3.85 1.77 -11.38
C LYS A 101 -3.02 3.05 -11.36
N LYS A 102 -3.69 4.17 -11.11
CA LYS A 102 -3.04 5.49 -11.09
C LYS A 102 -2.02 5.62 -9.95
N SER A 103 -2.44 5.28 -8.75
CA SER A 103 -1.59 5.39 -7.56
C SER A 103 -0.41 4.43 -7.61
N ALA A 104 -0.65 3.22 -8.11
CA ALA A 104 0.41 2.21 -8.24
C ALA A 104 1.46 2.63 -9.28
N ALA A 105 1.04 3.20 -10.40
CA ALA A 105 1.98 3.68 -11.43
C ALA A 105 2.89 4.78 -10.87
N ALA A 106 2.33 5.71 -10.10
CA ALA A 106 3.09 6.77 -9.45
C ALA A 106 4.08 6.21 -8.41
N ALA A 107 3.64 5.23 -7.62
CA ALA A 107 4.50 4.58 -6.61
C ALA A 107 5.65 3.82 -7.27
N ALA A 108 5.38 3.07 -8.33
CA ALA A 108 6.41 2.34 -9.08
C ALA A 108 7.47 3.31 -9.64
N ALA A 109 7.04 4.42 -10.22
CA ALA A 109 7.95 5.44 -10.76
C ALA A 109 8.83 6.03 -9.66
N ALA A 110 8.25 6.33 -8.50
CA ALA A 110 9.00 6.89 -7.36
C ALA A 110 10.05 5.90 -6.85
N VAL A 111 9.69 4.63 -6.69
CA VAL A 111 10.61 3.59 -6.23
C VAL A 111 11.73 3.38 -7.25
N ARG A 112 11.41 3.35 -8.53
CA ARG A 112 12.37 3.17 -9.62
C ARG A 112 13.43 4.27 -9.63
N GLY A 113 13.05 5.48 -9.23
CA GLY A 113 13.94 6.63 -9.19
C GLY A 113 14.92 6.66 -8.02
N LEU A 114 14.80 5.76 -7.05
CA LEU A 114 15.67 5.75 -5.87
C LEU A 114 17.01 5.07 -6.15
N SER A 115 18.09 5.70 -5.71
CA SER A 115 19.44 5.10 -5.82
C SER A 115 19.66 4.08 -4.69
N ASP A 116 20.65 3.22 -4.87
CA ASP A 116 21.01 2.25 -3.84
C ASP A 116 21.44 2.96 -2.54
N ALA A 117 22.13 4.10 -2.65
CA ALA A 117 22.52 4.90 -1.49
C ALA A 117 21.30 5.46 -0.75
N GLU A 118 20.31 5.95 -1.48
CA GLU A 118 19.06 6.44 -0.90
C GLU A 118 18.28 5.31 -0.20
N LEU A 119 18.23 4.13 -0.81
CA LEU A 119 17.57 2.97 -0.25
C LEU A 119 18.19 2.48 1.06
N ALA A 120 19.48 2.73 1.26
CA ALA A 120 20.20 2.34 2.48
C ALA A 120 19.98 3.29 3.66
N LYS A 121 19.41 4.48 3.42
CA LYS A 121 19.14 5.44 4.50
C LYS A 121 17.99 4.96 5.39
N SER A 122 18.14 5.24 6.68
CA SER A 122 17.18 4.83 7.72
C SER A 122 16.58 6.02 8.43
N GLY A 123 15.39 5.84 8.95
CA GLY A 123 14.69 6.83 9.76
C GLY A 123 13.56 6.19 10.55
N THR A 124 13.03 6.94 11.49
CA THR A 124 11.94 6.47 12.35
C THR A 124 10.59 6.83 11.73
N VAL A 125 9.74 5.83 11.53
CA VAL A 125 8.36 6.01 11.05
C VAL A 125 7.42 6.24 12.22
N PHE A 126 7.37 5.29 13.16
CA PHE A 126 6.56 5.45 14.36
C PHE A 126 7.40 6.05 15.48
N THR A 127 6.91 7.12 16.06
CA THR A 127 7.62 7.84 17.13
C THR A 127 8.00 6.89 18.27
N GLY A 128 9.28 6.91 18.64
CA GLY A 128 9.82 6.06 19.73
C GLY A 128 10.23 4.66 19.29
N MET A 129 9.97 4.28 18.05
CA MET A 129 10.37 2.97 17.52
C MET A 129 11.75 3.02 16.84
N PRO A 130 12.43 1.88 16.70
CA PRO A 130 13.73 1.83 16.01
C PRO A 130 13.64 2.32 14.57
N PRO A 131 14.74 2.89 14.03
CA PRO A 131 14.77 3.31 12.63
C PRO A 131 14.67 2.12 11.67
N VAL A 132 14.15 2.39 10.48
CA VAL A 132 13.95 1.40 9.41
C VAL A 132 14.54 1.99 8.13
N SER A 133 15.21 1.19 7.31
CA SER A 133 15.73 1.66 6.02
C SER A 133 14.62 1.88 5.01
N ALA A 134 14.86 2.76 4.04
CA ALA A 134 13.94 2.97 2.94
C ALA A 134 13.68 1.66 2.18
N GLU A 135 14.72 0.85 1.98
CA GLU A 135 14.60 -0.47 1.37
C GLU A 135 13.63 -1.38 2.13
N GLU A 136 13.80 -1.45 3.45
CA GLU A 136 12.93 -2.29 4.30
C GLU A 136 11.49 -1.79 4.29
N LEU A 137 11.29 -0.48 4.23
CA LEU A 137 9.96 0.10 4.13
C LEU A 137 9.26 -0.28 2.82
N ILE A 138 9.98 -0.31 1.70
CA ILE A 138 9.41 -0.77 0.43
C ILE A 138 8.90 -2.21 0.60
N LYS A 139 9.68 -3.07 1.22
CA LYS A 139 9.30 -4.46 1.45
C LYS A 139 8.07 -4.59 2.34
N ARG A 140 7.96 -3.77 3.38
CA ARG A 140 6.87 -3.85 4.37
C ARG A 140 5.61 -3.12 3.93
N ILE A 141 5.73 -1.84 3.55
CA ILE A 141 4.56 -0.99 3.35
C ILE A 141 4.09 -0.87 1.90
N LEU A 142 4.86 -1.38 0.95
CA LEU A 142 4.41 -1.55 -0.44
C LEU A 142 4.19 -3.03 -0.76
N LEU A 143 5.25 -3.81 -0.84
CA LEU A 143 5.16 -5.22 -1.25
C LEU A 143 4.37 -6.07 -0.25
N GLY A 144 4.74 -6.00 1.02
CA GLY A 144 4.06 -6.76 2.08
C GLY A 144 2.62 -6.33 2.30
N HIS A 145 2.35 -5.06 2.17
CA HIS A 145 1.01 -4.49 2.38
C HIS A 145 0.03 -4.96 1.31
N ILE A 146 0.45 -4.92 0.05
CA ILE A 146 -0.38 -5.41 -1.06
C ILE A 146 -0.63 -6.92 -0.93
N ASP A 147 0.39 -7.69 -0.55
CA ASP A 147 0.25 -9.13 -0.35
C ASP A 147 -0.74 -9.46 0.76
N ALA A 148 -0.64 -8.77 1.89
CA ALA A 148 -1.49 -9.02 3.04
C ALA A 148 -2.96 -8.76 2.73
N HIS A 149 -3.27 -7.60 2.17
CA HIS A 149 -4.66 -7.22 1.91
C HIS A 149 -5.29 -7.97 0.74
N PHE A 150 -4.56 -8.18 -0.34
CA PHE A 150 -5.09 -8.98 -1.46
C PHE A 150 -5.14 -10.46 -1.12
N GLY A 151 -4.26 -10.95 -0.25
CA GLY A 151 -4.36 -12.29 0.30
C GLY A 151 -5.65 -12.46 1.10
N SER A 152 -6.00 -11.48 1.92
CA SER A 152 -7.26 -11.45 2.67
C SER A 152 -8.47 -11.45 1.76
N ILE A 153 -8.45 -10.65 0.69
CA ILE A 153 -9.53 -10.61 -0.31
C ILE A 153 -9.69 -11.98 -0.98
N ARG A 154 -8.60 -12.61 -1.42
CA ARG A 154 -8.64 -13.92 -2.04
C ARG A 154 -9.28 -14.96 -1.13
N LYS A 155 -8.90 -14.95 0.14
CA LYS A 155 -9.46 -15.84 1.15
C LYS A 155 -10.97 -15.66 1.31
N THR A 156 -11.41 -14.42 1.26
CA THR A 156 -12.82 -14.06 1.46
C THR A 156 -13.70 -14.51 0.29
N ILE A 157 -13.21 -14.39 -0.94
CA ILE A 157 -14.03 -14.62 -2.14
C ILE A 157 -13.94 -16.04 -2.67
N GLY A 158 -12.86 -16.70 -2.49
CA GLY A 158 -12.66 -17.98 -3.17
C GLY A 158 -12.36 -19.14 -2.25
N GLY A 159 -12.26 -18.81 -1.03
CA GLY A 159 -11.88 -19.80 -0.08
C GLY A 159 -10.41 -20.18 -0.16
#